data_24f297c4077cce04083f6e666c1e0c87
#
_entry.id   24f297c4077cce04083f6e666c1e0c87
#
_cell.length_a   1.000
_cell.length_b   1.000
_cell.length_c   1.000
_cell.angle_alpha   90.00
_cell.angle_beta   90.00
_cell.angle_gamma   90.00
#
_symmetry.space_group_name_H-M   'P 1'
#
loop_
_entity.id
_entity.type
_entity.pdbx_description
1 polymer ?
#
loop_
_entity_poly.entity_id
_entity_poly.type
_entity_poly.pdbx_seq_one_letter_code
_entity_poly.pdbx_strand_id
1 'polypeptide(L)' 'MLQLDQIKITRRDQQVLNLLVQGCSNKEIAAELSISPRTVKQHLRTLFLRAGIKQGRKRVILATAIFEKEQINHVAS' A
#
# COMPACT_ATOMS: atom_id res chain seq x y z
N MET A 1 11.61 1.00 11.93
CA MET A 1 11.64 1.64 10.61
C MET A 1 11.07 0.70 9.56
N LEU A 2 10.23 1.20 8.69
CA LEU A 2 9.65 0.39 7.62
C LEU A 2 10.66 0.20 6.50
N GLN A 3 10.83 -1.04 6.05
CA GLN A 3 11.79 -1.37 5.00
C GLN A 3 11.06 -1.87 3.76
N LEU A 4 10.30 -0.97 3.14
CA LEU A 4 9.50 -1.31 1.97
C LEU A 4 10.34 -1.86 0.81
N ASP A 5 11.60 -1.44 0.72
CA ASP A 5 12.49 -1.92 -0.33
C ASP A 5 12.83 -3.41 -0.21
N GLN A 6 12.67 -3.96 1.00
CA GLN A 6 13.00 -5.35 1.27
C GLN A 6 11.79 -6.26 1.27
N ILE A 7 10.58 -5.72 1.15
CA ILE A 7 9.38 -6.56 1.10
C ILE A 7 9.05 -6.88 -0.36
N LYS A 8 8.53 -8.09 -0.56
CA LYS A 8 8.09 -8.51 -1.87
C LYS A 8 6.74 -7.90 -2.18
N ILE A 9 6.65 -7.13 -3.25
CA ILE A 9 5.41 -6.49 -3.70
C ILE A 9 5.07 -7.03 -5.07
N THR A 10 3.91 -7.67 -5.20
CA THR A 10 3.44 -8.18 -6.49
C THR A 10 2.89 -7.01 -7.31
N ARG A 11 2.66 -7.27 -8.61
CA ARG A 11 2.05 -6.28 -9.49
C ARG A 11 0.69 -5.82 -8.94
N ARG A 12 -0.14 -6.76 -8.48
CA ARG A 12 -1.45 -6.43 -7.92
C ARG A 12 -1.31 -5.61 -6.63
N ASP A 13 -0.37 -5.98 -5.78
CA ASP A 13 -0.09 -5.21 -4.57
C ASP A 13 0.27 -3.77 -4.92
N GLN A 14 1.10 -3.57 -5.94
CA GLN A 14 1.49 -2.23 -6.37
C GLN A 14 0.30 -1.41 -6.85
N GLN A 15 -0.63 -2.04 -7.57
CA GLN A 15 -1.85 -1.37 -8.01
C GLN A 15 -2.69 -0.93 -6.83
N VAL A 16 -2.83 -1.78 -5.81
CA VAL A 16 -3.56 -1.45 -4.58
C VAL A 16 -2.87 -0.28 -3.87
N LEU A 17 -1.56 -0.34 -3.75
CA LEU A 17 -0.79 0.71 -3.07
C LEU A 17 -0.90 2.06 -3.78
N ASN A 18 -0.86 2.07 -5.10
CA ASN A 18 -0.99 3.31 -5.87
C ASN A 18 -2.31 4.00 -5.59
N LEU A 19 -3.40 3.23 -5.53
CA LEU A 19 -4.72 3.77 -5.25
C LEU A 19 -4.86 4.18 -3.78
N LEU A 20 -4.23 3.45 -2.88
CA LEU A 20 -4.21 3.79 -1.46
C LEU A 20 -3.56 5.16 -1.24
N VAL A 21 -2.42 5.40 -1.89
CA VAL A 21 -1.70 6.67 -1.77
C VAL A 21 -2.53 7.83 -2.32
N GLN A 22 -3.38 7.56 -3.30
CA GLN A 22 -4.30 8.56 -3.85
C GLN A 22 -5.48 8.86 -2.93
N GLY A 23 -5.60 8.14 -1.82
CA GLY A 23 -6.67 8.35 -0.87
C GLY A 23 -7.92 7.53 -1.12
N CYS A 24 -7.86 6.52 -1.99
CA CYS A 24 -9.01 5.69 -2.30
C CYS A 24 -9.40 4.79 -1.12
N SER A 25 -10.71 4.62 -0.92
CA SER A 25 -11.24 3.65 0.04
C SER A 25 -11.11 2.24 -0.53
N ASN A 26 -11.28 1.23 0.33
CA ASN A 26 -11.27 -0.15 -0.15
C ASN A 26 -12.31 -0.39 -1.24
N LYS A 27 -13.49 0.22 -1.09
CA LYS A 27 -14.56 0.10 -2.07
C LYS A 27 -14.16 0.71 -3.42
N GLU A 28 -13.52 1.86 -3.37
CA GLU A 28 -13.03 2.55 -4.58
C GLU A 28 -11.92 1.76 -5.26
N ILE A 29 -10.99 1.21 -4.48
CA ILE A 29 -9.91 0.37 -5.00
C ILE A 29 -10.51 -0.87 -5.67
N ALA A 30 -11.47 -1.51 -5.01
CA ALA A 30 -12.13 -2.69 -5.53
C ALA A 30 -12.79 -2.42 -6.88
N ALA A 31 -13.52 -1.31 -6.97
CA ALA A 31 -14.19 -0.92 -8.20
C ALA A 31 -13.18 -0.67 -9.33
N GLU A 32 -12.10 0.04 -9.03
CA GLU A 32 -11.07 0.37 -10.01
C GLU A 32 -10.35 -0.87 -10.54
N LEU A 33 -10.10 -1.84 -9.67
CA LEU A 33 -9.37 -3.05 -10.04
C LEU A 33 -10.27 -4.22 -10.41
N SER A 34 -11.59 -4.03 -10.38
CA SER A 34 -12.57 -5.07 -10.69
C SER A 34 -12.42 -6.30 -9.78
N ILE A 35 -12.20 -6.06 -8.50
CA ILE A 35 -12.11 -7.11 -7.48
C ILE A 35 -13.05 -6.75 -6.34
N SER A 36 -13.25 -7.66 -5.38
CA SER A 36 -14.11 -7.38 -4.25
C SER A 36 -13.40 -6.53 -3.20
N PRO A 37 -14.14 -5.73 -2.40
CA PRO A 37 -13.54 -5.01 -1.27
C PRO A 37 -12.85 -5.94 -0.28
N ARG A 38 -13.36 -7.15 -0.13
CA ARG A 38 -12.76 -8.17 0.74
C ARG A 38 -11.36 -8.55 0.24
N THR A 39 -11.20 -8.70 -1.08
CA THR A 39 -9.90 -9.00 -1.69
C THR A 39 -8.93 -7.85 -1.47
N VAL A 40 -9.39 -6.60 -1.60
CA VAL A 40 -8.57 -5.42 -1.30
C VAL A 40 -8.08 -5.47 0.14
N LYS A 41 -8.99 -5.77 1.07
CA LYS A 41 -8.65 -5.87 2.48
C LYS A 41 -7.58 -6.93 2.74
N GLN A 42 -7.66 -8.07 2.04
CA GLN A 42 -6.66 -9.14 2.17
C GLN A 42 -5.29 -8.69 1.66
N HIS A 43 -5.24 -8.00 0.52
CA HIS A 43 -3.99 -7.45 0.00
C HIS A 43 -3.36 -6.49 1.01
N LEU A 44 -4.16 -5.56 1.54
CA LEU A 44 -3.66 -4.58 2.51
C LEU A 44 -3.18 -5.25 3.79
N ARG A 45 -3.92 -6.24 4.27
CA ARG A 45 -3.52 -6.98 5.47
C ARG A 45 -2.15 -7.64 5.28
N THR A 46 -1.95 -8.28 4.14
CA THR A 46 -0.67 -8.91 3.82
C THR A 46 0.45 -7.87 3.75
N LEU A 47 0.17 -6.72 3.13
CA LEU A 47 1.15 -5.65 3.01
C LEU A 47 1.49 -5.06 4.37
N PHE A 48 0.49 -4.87 5.24
CA PHE A 48 0.75 -4.39 6.61
C PHE A 48 1.68 -5.35 7.36
N LEU A 49 1.43 -6.66 7.24
CA LEU A 49 2.25 -7.66 7.90
C LEU A 49 3.68 -7.66 7.36
N ARG A 50 3.84 -7.60 6.04
CA ARG A 50 5.16 -7.58 5.41
C ARG A 50 5.95 -6.33 5.75
N ALA A 51 5.25 -5.20 5.90
CA ALA A 51 5.88 -3.93 6.25
C ALA A 51 6.12 -3.78 7.76
N GLY A 52 5.68 -4.74 8.56
CA GLY A 52 5.88 -4.69 10.00
C GLY A 52 4.93 -3.75 10.73
N ILE A 53 3.83 -3.38 10.09
CA ILE A 53 2.84 -2.46 10.69
C ILE A 53 1.82 -3.29 11.47
N LYS A 54 1.93 -3.26 12.80
CA LYS A 54 1.11 -4.11 13.66
C LYS A 54 -0.06 -3.39 14.33
N GLN A 55 0.04 -2.09 14.49
CA GLN A 55 -0.98 -1.33 15.19
C GLN A 55 -0.98 0.12 14.74
N GLY A 56 -1.98 0.88 15.20
CA GLY A 56 -2.13 2.28 14.84
C GLY A 56 -2.94 2.46 13.57
N ARG A 57 -2.79 3.59 12.93
CA ARG A 57 -3.48 3.92 11.68
C ARG A 57 -2.74 3.29 10.51
N LYS A 58 -2.93 2.01 10.31
CA LYS A 58 -2.15 1.20 9.37
C LYS A 58 -2.14 1.78 7.95
N ARG A 59 -3.29 2.22 7.46
CA ARG A 59 -3.39 2.79 6.10
C ARG A 59 -2.54 4.05 5.96
N VAL A 60 -2.61 4.92 6.96
CA VAL A 60 -1.84 6.18 6.97
C VAL A 60 -0.34 5.89 7.02
N ILE A 61 0.05 4.98 7.89
CA ILE A 61 1.46 4.60 8.05
C ILE A 61 2.01 4.04 6.75
N LEU A 62 1.27 3.12 6.12
CA LEU A 62 1.69 2.50 4.87
C LEU A 62 1.75 3.53 3.74
N ALA A 63 0.73 4.36 3.61
CA ALA A 63 0.68 5.39 2.57
C ALA A 63 1.83 6.39 2.74
N THR A 64 2.11 6.80 3.97
CA THR A 64 3.20 7.73 4.25
C THR A 64 4.55 7.12 3.88
N ALA A 65 4.77 5.85 4.23
CA ALA A 65 6.01 5.16 3.91
C ALA A 65 6.22 5.04 2.40
N ILE A 66 5.16 4.76 1.66
CA ILE A 66 5.22 4.66 0.21
C ILE A 66 5.51 6.03 -0.41
N PHE A 67 4.83 7.06 0.09
CA PHE A 67 5.04 8.42 -0.38
C PHE A 67 6.50 8.85 -0.18
N GLU A 68 7.06 8.58 0.99
CA GLU A 68 8.46 8.89 1.28
C GLU A 68 9.40 8.15 0.34
N LYS A 69 9.13 6.87 0.07
CA LYS A 69 9.93 6.08 -0.85
C LYS A 69 9.89 6.66 -2.26
N GLU A 70 8.72 7.07 -2.74
CA GLU A 70 8.57 7.67 -4.06
C GLU A 70 9.28 9.02 -4.14
N GLN A 71 9.23 9.82 -3.08
CA GLN A 71 9.93 11.09 -3.03
C GLN A 71 11.44 10.91 -3.12
N ILE A 72 11.98 9.93 -2.40
CA ILE A 72 13.42 9.62 -2.43
C ILE A 72 13.80 9.18 -3.84
N ASN A 73 13.04 8.28 -4.46
CA ASN A 73 13.32 7.81 -5.81
C ASN A 73 13.24 8.95 -6.83
N HIS A 74 12.27 9.84 -6.66
CA HIS A 74 12.08 10.98 -7.55
C HIS A 74 13.24 11.96 -7.45
N VAL A 75 13.69 12.23 -6.24
CA VAL A 75 14.82 13.15 -6.00
C VAL A 75 16.12 12.56 -6.53
N ALA A 76 16.28 11.24 -6.43
CA ALA A 76 17.49 10.57 -6.90
C ALA A 76 17.60 10.51 -8.42
N SER A 77 16.50 10.73 -9.11
CA SER A 77 16.52 10.77 -10.58
C SER A 77 16.71 12.19 -11.06
#